data_2dde89b5f476a7c0cad7b83d6b357e08
#
_entry.id   2dde89b5f476a7c0cad7b83d6b357e08
#
_cell.length_a   1.000
_cell.length_b   1.000
_cell.length_c   1.000
_cell.angle_alpha   90.00
_cell.angle_beta   90.00
_cell.angle_gamma   90.00
#
_symmetry.space_group_name_H-M   'P 1'
#
loop_
_entity.id
_entity.type
_entity.pdbx_description
1 polymer ?
#
loop_
_entity_poly.entity_id
_entity_poly.type
_entity_poly.pdbx_seq_one_letter_code
_entity_poly.pdbx_strand_id
1 'polypeptide(L)'
;MSSFLRRAAGPRAMTCPAVLVGALALLGAAGCTEPQRQGQPAFYRDLGSASAQVDAEQARAMISAYRLNAGLGTLTLDPELVEAAQREAAAMAASDKPVQADAVKARLAKQGQPGAEANLSAGYRRLAEAFSGWRDSPQHDRVMKDARAKRMGIATAYAPGSKYQVYWALIVAP
;
A
#
# COMPACT_ATOMS: atom_id res chain seq x y z
N MET A 1 23.53 -88.71 -27.19
CA MET A 1 24.99 -88.99 -27.16
C MET A 1 25.54 -88.04 -26.09
N SER A 2 25.71 -88.53 -24.91
CA SER A 2 27.03 -88.90 -24.33
C SER A 2 27.84 -87.60 -24.04
N SER A 3 28.34 -87.23 -22.91
CA SER A 3 28.79 -87.99 -21.74
C SER A 3 29.33 -86.94 -20.72
N PHE A 4 29.12 -87.16 -19.45
CA PHE A 4 30.13 -87.35 -18.39
C PHE A 4 31.09 -86.20 -18.09
N LEU A 5 31.30 -85.78 -16.92
CA LEU A 5 31.64 -86.17 -15.55
C LEU A 5 32.57 -85.17 -14.94
N ARG A 6 32.45 -84.77 -13.77
CA ARG A 6 33.01 -85.00 -12.41
C ARG A 6 33.64 -83.73 -11.82
N ARG A 7 33.10 -83.41 -10.68
CA ARG A 7 33.71 -83.49 -9.33
C ARG A 7 35.03 -82.76 -9.11
N ALA A 8 34.97 -81.82 -8.20
CA ALA A 8 35.86 -81.89 -7.01
C ALA A 8 35.42 -80.82 -5.96
N ALA A 9 35.47 -81.28 -4.73
CA ALA A 9 35.01 -80.56 -3.55
C ALA A 9 36.20 -79.89 -2.81
N GLY A 10 35.86 -78.87 -2.09
CA GLY A 10 36.43 -78.43 -0.80
C GLY A 10 37.43 -77.26 -0.81
N PRO A 11 37.76 -76.66 0.28
CA PRO A 11 37.09 -76.64 1.56
C PRO A 11 36.70 -75.19 2.10
N ARG A 12 35.98 -75.21 3.20
CA ARG A 12 35.50 -74.11 4.04
C ARG A 12 36.61 -73.16 4.48
N ALA A 13 36.34 -71.86 4.37
CA ALA A 13 36.93 -70.86 5.25
C ALA A 13 35.81 -69.96 5.78
N MET A 14 35.62 -70.08 7.06
CA MET A 14 34.77 -69.16 7.87
C MET A 14 35.51 -67.81 7.96
N THR A 15 34.84 -66.77 7.54
CA THR A 15 35.25 -65.41 7.94
C THR A 15 34.00 -64.61 8.32
N CYS A 16 34.06 -64.01 9.49
CA CYS A 16 33.04 -63.26 10.21
C CYS A 16 32.43 -62.10 9.42
N PRO A 17 31.16 -61.75 9.64
CA PRO A 17 30.59 -60.56 9.08
C PRO A 17 31.03 -59.33 9.89
N ALA A 18 31.75 -58.42 9.26
CA ALA A 18 31.93 -57.06 9.78
C ALA A 18 30.66 -56.26 9.58
N VAL A 19 30.00 -55.97 10.68
CA VAL A 19 28.87 -55.07 10.71
C VAL A 19 29.37 -53.63 10.49
N LEU A 20 29.22 -53.11 9.29
CA LEU A 20 29.42 -51.72 8.96
C LEU A 20 28.16 -50.96 9.35
N VAL A 21 28.19 -50.33 10.53
CA VAL A 21 27.18 -49.34 10.95
C VAL A 21 27.39 -48.10 10.10
N GLY A 22 26.62 -47.96 9.03
CA GLY A 22 26.54 -46.73 8.25
C GLY A 22 25.83 -45.62 9.03
N ALA A 23 26.60 -44.69 9.55
CA ALA A 23 26.05 -43.45 10.09
C ALA A 23 25.47 -42.60 8.95
N LEU A 24 24.14 -42.63 8.80
CA LEU A 24 23.42 -41.76 7.90
C LEU A 24 23.41 -40.34 8.49
N ALA A 25 24.37 -39.49 8.07
CA ALA A 25 24.38 -38.09 8.41
C ALA A 25 23.22 -37.39 7.71
N LEU A 26 22.14 -37.12 8.44
CA LEU A 26 21.07 -36.19 8.04
C LEU A 26 21.66 -34.78 8.00
N LEU A 27 22.10 -34.34 6.82
CA LEU A 27 22.35 -32.94 6.53
C LEU A 27 21.00 -32.24 6.54
N GLY A 28 20.66 -31.67 7.69
CA GLY A 28 19.57 -30.73 7.81
C GLY A 28 19.88 -29.51 6.94
N ALA A 29 19.20 -29.38 5.80
CA ALA A 29 19.17 -28.15 5.05
C ALA A 29 18.48 -27.10 5.93
N ALA A 30 19.27 -26.31 6.67
CA ALA A 30 18.78 -25.07 7.26
C ALA A 30 18.42 -24.14 6.09
N GLY A 31 17.15 -24.22 5.65
CA GLY A 31 16.59 -23.27 4.73
C GLY A 31 16.67 -21.90 5.39
N CYS A 32 17.61 -21.07 4.97
CA CYS A 32 17.55 -19.64 5.22
C CYS A 32 16.27 -19.15 4.59
N THR A 33 15.21 -18.99 5.39
CA THR A 33 14.04 -18.22 4.99
C THR A 33 14.53 -16.79 4.81
N GLU A 34 14.79 -16.37 3.57
CA GLU A 34 15.02 -14.95 3.29
C GLU A 34 13.86 -14.18 3.92
N PRO A 35 14.13 -13.13 4.72
CA PRO A 35 13.05 -12.28 5.22
C PRO A 35 12.33 -11.75 3.98
N GLN A 36 11.04 -12.10 3.82
CA GLN A 36 10.18 -11.51 2.80
C GLN A 36 10.39 -10.00 2.91
N ARG A 37 10.95 -9.41 1.86
CA ARG A 37 10.99 -7.95 1.73
C ARG A 37 9.54 -7.49 1.81
N GLN A 38 9.14 -7.02 2.99
CA GLN A 38 7.86 -6.36 3.16
C GLN A 38 7.83 -5.25 2.12
N GLY A 39 6.87 -5.33 1.20
CA GLY A 39 6.73 -4.34 0.15
C GLY A 39 6.71 -2.94 0.78
N GLN A 40 7.26 -1.97 0.07
CA GLN A 40 7.31 -0.59 0.55
C GLN A 40 5.91 -0.17 1.05
N PRO A 41 5.78 0.40 2.28
CA PRO A 41 4.48 0.83 2.79
C PRO A 41 3.73 1.71 1.78
N ALA A 42 2.41 1.54 1.68
CA ALA A 42 1.59 2.19 0.65
C ALA A 42 1.73 3.72 0.64
N PHE A 43 2.00 4.35 1.78
CA PHE A 43 2.19 5.80 1.87
C PHE A 43 3.51 6.32 1.26
N TYR A 44 4.46 5.43 0.92
CA TYR A 44 5.68 5.76 0.16
C TYR A 44 5.61 5.36 -1.32
N ARG A 45 4.50 4.74 -1.75
CA ARG A 45 4.32 4.37 -3.16
C ARG A 45 4.33 5.62 -4.04
N ASP A 46 5.10 5.56 -5.14
CA ASP A 46 5.10 6.61 -6.16
C ASP A 46 3.79 6.57 -6.95
N LEU A 47 3.09 7.69 -7.02
CA LEU A 47 1.82 7.85 -7.72
C LEU A 47 1.97 8.52 -9.09
N GLY A 48 3.19 8.71 -9.57
CA GLY A 48 3.49 9.31 -10.86
C GLY A 48 3.34 8.34 -12.03
N SER A 49 2.27 7.55 -12.07
CA SER A 49 1.92 6.70 -13.21
C SER A 49 0.41 6.54 -13.35
N ALA A 50 -0.05 6.22 -14.56
CA ALA A 50 -1.49 6.11 -14.86
C ALA A 50 -2.21 5.00 -14.08
N SER A 51 -1.49 3.96 -13.68
CA SER A 51 -2.04 2.84 -12.90
C SER A 51 -1.95 3.05 -11.39
N ALA A 52 -1.21 4.07 -10.93
CA ALA A 52 -1.02 4.31 -9.51
C ALA A 52 -2.17 5.18 -8.96
N GLN A 53 -2.74 4.73 -7.85
CA GLN A 53 -3.74 5.48 -7.11
C GLN A 53 -3.38 5.51 -5.63
N VAL A 54 -3.82 6.56 -4.94
CA VAL A 54 -3.65 6.64 -3.49
C VAL A 54 -4.44 5.52 -2.82
N ASP A 55 -3.82 4.89 -1.84
CA ASP A 55 -4.50 3.95 -0.95
C ASP A 55 -5.33 4.76 0.05
N ALA A 56 -6.64 4.79 -0.17
CA ALA A 56 -7.56 5.59 0.63
C ALA A 56 -7.64 5.11 2.09
N GLU A 57 -7.55 3.80 2.35
CA GLU A 57 -7.54 3.26 3.72
C GLU A 57 -6.26 3.64 4.46
N GLN A 58 -5.12 3.57 3.80
CA GLN A 58 -3.86 4.02 4.38
C GLN A 58 -3.88 5.52 4.68
N ALA A 59 -4.45 6.33 3.78
CA ALA A 59 -4.62 7.77 4.00
C ALA A 59 -5.56 8.05 5.17
N ARG A 60 -6.69 7.34 5.25
CA ARG A 60 -7.64 7.42 6.38
C ARG A 60 -6.95 7.09 7.70
N ALA A 61 -6.19 5.99 7.74
CA ALA A 61 -5.49 5.57 8.95
C ALA A 61 -4.47 6.64 9.40
N MET A 62 -3.69 7.19 8.46
CA MET A 62 -2.69 8.23 8.74
C MET A 62 -3.34 9.52 9.27
N ILE A 63 -4.38 10.01 8.59
CA ILE A 63 -5.08 11.24 8.99
C ILE A 63 -5.81 11.03 10.32
N SER A 64 -6.45 9.86 10.53
CA SER A 64 -7.11 9.54 11.79
C SER A 64 -6.13 9.48 12.97
N ALA A 65 -4.95 8.88 12.79
CA ALA A 65 -3.91 8.89 13.83
C ALA A 65 -3.44 10.31 14.17
N TYR A 66 -3.27 11.16 13.16
CA TYR A 66 -2.93 12.57 13.35
C TYR A 66 -4.01 13.33 14.13
N ARG A 67 -5.28 13.09 13.81
CA ARG A 67 -6.43 13.68 14.51
C ARG A 67 -6.50 13.22 15.97
N LEU A 68 -6.30 11.93 16.25
CA LEU A 68 -6.26 11.40 17.61
C LEU A 68 -5.18 12.06 18.46
N ASN A 69 -4.00 12.31 17.90
CA ASN A 69 -2.92 13.05 18.58
C ASN A 69 -3.31 14.51 18.90
N ALA A 70 -4.29 15.06 18.18
CA ALA A 70 -4.87 16.37 18.44
C ALA A 70 -6.15 16.34 19.31
N GLY A 71 -6.50 15.19 19.90
CA GLY A 71 -7.69 15.00 20.72
C GLY A 71 -9.01 14.94 19.94
N LEU A 72 -8.94 14.68 18.62
CA LEU A 72 -10.12 14.61 17.73
C LEU A 72 -10.47 13.16 17.41
N GLY A 73 -11.71 12.93 16.95
CA GLY A 73 -12.18 11.60 16.51
C GLY A 73 -11.55 11.14 15.18
N THR A 74 -11.59 9.83 14.93
CA THR A 74 -11.17 9.22 13.67
C THR A 74 -12.16 9.55 12.55
N LEU A 75 -11.73 9.33 11.30
CA LEU A 75 -12.57 9.46 10.10
C LEU A 75 -12.92 8.10 9.54
N THR A 76 -14.08 7.99 8.89
CA THR A 76 -14.48 6.86 8.07
C THR A 76 -14.40 7.23 6.59
N LEU A 77 -14.09 6.26 5.72
CA LEU A 77 -14.22 6.49 4.28
C LEU A 77 -15.70 6.54 3.90
N ASP A 78 -16.03 7.52 3.06
CA ASP A 78 -17.35 7.69 2.49
C ASP A 78 -17.25 7.57 0.96
N PRO A 79 -17.94 6.61 0.33
CA PRO A 79 -17.86 6.40 -1.11
C PRO A 79 -18.23 7.64 -1.93
N GLU A 80 -19.23 8.42 -1.51
CA GLU A 80 -19.64 9.63 -2.21
C GLU A 80 -18.55 10.71 -2.15
N LEU A 81 -17.87 10.83 -1.00
CA LEU A 81 -16.75 11.74 -0.85
C LEU A 81 -15.52 11.26 -1.63
N VAL A 82 -15.29 9.95 -1.73
CA VAL A 82 -14.22 9.39 -2.58
C VAL A 82 -14.49 9.70 -4.05
N GLU A 83 -15.70 9.49 -4.54
CA GLU A 83 -16.08 9.86 -5.92
C GLU A 83 -15.96 11.37 -6.16
N ALA A 84 -16.37 12.19 -5.19
CA ALA A 84 -16.18 13.64 -5.29
C ALA A 84 -14.71 14.01 -5.39
N ALA A 85 -13.86 13.40 -4.56
CA ALA A 85 -12.41 13.62 -4.60
C ALA A 85 -11.82 13.18 -5.95
N GLN A 86 -12.28 12.06 -6.52
CA GLN A 86 -11.86 11.60 -7.85
C GLN A 86 -12.20 12.62 -8.94
N ARG A 87 -13.43 13.16 -8.92
CA ARG A 87 -13.86 14.19 -9.88
C ARG A 87 -13.01 15.46 -9.77
N GLU A 88 -12.72 15.92 -8.56
CA GLU A 88 -11.93 17.13 -8.34
C GLU A 88 -10.46 16.94 -8.75
N ALA A 89 -9.85 15.81 -8.38
CA ALA A 89 -8.48 15.50 -8.79
C ALA A 89 -8.36 15.39 -10.32
N ALA A 90 -9.33 14.73 -10.99
CA ALA A 90 -9.38 14.60 -12.45
C ALA A 90 -9.58 15.95 -13.13
N ALA A 91 -10.43 16.83 -12.61
CA ALA A 91 -10.66 18.18 -13.16
C ALA A 91 -9.39 19.04 -13.07
N MET A 92 -8.65 18.97 -11.96
CA MET A 92 -7.35 19.66 -11.84
C MET A 92 -6.31 19.10 -12.81
N ALA A 93 -6.25 17.78 -12.95
CA ALA A 93 -5.34 17.12 -13.89
C ALA A 93 -5.64 17.50 -15.34
N ALA A 94 -6.91 17.56 -15.72
CA ALA A 94 -7.35 17.93 -17.08
C ALA A 94 -7.05 19.40 -17.43
N SER A 95 -7.09 20.29 -16.44
CA SER A 95 -6.86 21.74 -16.62
C SER A 95 -5.43 22.18 -16.38
N ASP A 96 -4.57 21.30 -15.85
CA ASP A 96 -3.22 21.61 -15.32
C ASP A 96 -3.22 22.78 -14.33
N LYS A 97 -4.29 22.91 -13.55
CA LYS A 97 -4.48 24.01 -12.59
C LYS A 97 -5.11 23.51 -11.30
N PRO A 98 -4.57 23.93 -10.15
CA PRO A 98 -5.28 23.75 -8.88
C PRO A 98 -6.62 24.48 -8.89
N VAL A 99 -7.67 23.85 -8.37
CA VAL A 99 -8.99 24.47 -8.18
C VAL A 99 -9.04 25.15 -6.82
N GLN A 100 -9.79 26.24 -6.70
CA GLN A 100 -10.00 26.92 -5.42
C GLN A 100 -10.88 26.06 -4.50
N ALA A 101 -10.45 25.86 -3.26
CA ALA A 101 -11.17 25.03 -2.29
C ALA A 101 -12.60 25.52 -2.05
N ASP A 102 -12.85 26.84 -2.04
CA ASP A 102 -14.17 27.41 -1.84
C ASP A 102 -15.15 27.06 -2.97
N ALA A 103 -14.67 26.98 -4.21
CA ALA A 103 -15.48 26.53 -5.33
C ALA A 103 -15.87 25.05 -5.19
N VAL A 104 -14.97 24.22 -4.69
CA VAL A 104 -15.26 22.80 -4.41
C VAL A 104 -16.28 22.66 -3.29
N LYS A 105 -16.09 23.39 -2.18
CA LYS A 105 -17.03 23.40 -1.04
C LYS A 105 -18.43 23.82 -1.47
N ALA A 106 -18.55 24.85 -2.30
CA ALA A 106 -19.84 25.31 -2.81
C ALA A 106 -20.53 24.24 -3.68
N ARG A 107 -19.77 23.47 -4.49
CA ARG A 107 -20.31 22.31 -5.26
C ARG A 107 -20.75 21.20 -4.34
N LEU A 108 -19.95 20.82 -3.37
CA LEU A 108 -20.26 19.77 -2.40
C LEU A 108 -21.52 20.09 -1.61
N ALA A 109 -21.70 21.33 -1.17
CA ALA A 109 -22.92 21.77 -0.49
C ALA A 109 -24.18 21.59 -1.36
N LYS A 110 -24.09 21.91 -2.66
CA LYS A 110 -25.19 21.70 -3.62
C LYS A 110 -25.46 20.21 -3.90
N GLN A 111 -24.49 19.35 -3.67
CA GLN A 111 -24.58 17.90 -3.84
C GLN A 111 -24.99 17.15 -2.56
N GLY A 112 -25.50 17.86 -1.55
CA GLY A 112 -25.96 17.25 -0.31
C GLY A 112 -24.87 17.03 0.75
N GLN A 113 -23.68 17.62 0.57
CA GLN A 113 -22.57 17.56 1.52
C GLN A 113 -22.28 18.95 2.16
N PRO A 114 -23.27 19.55 2.86
CA PRO A 114 -23.07 20.85 3.50
C PRO A 114 -22.02 20.76 4.61
N GLY A 115 -21.15 21.76 4.71
CA GLY A 115 -20.09 21.78 5.71
C GLY A 115 -18.88 20.94 5.38
N ALA A 116 -18.82 20.32 4.19
CA ALA A 116 -17.61 19.66 3.72
C ALA A 116 -16.49 20.67 3.49
N GLU A 117 -15.26 20.26 3.83
CA GLU A 117 -14.02 21.01 3.63
C GLU A 117 -13.10 20.21 2.70
N ALA A 118 -12.19 20.90 2.00
CA ALA A 118 -11.33 20.26 1.03
C ALA A 118 -9.88 20.75 1.08
N ASN A 119 -8.93 19.81 0.98
CA ASN A 119 -7.53 20.07 0.64
C ASN A 119 -7.29 19.67 -0.82
N LEU A 120 -6.87 20.63 -1.61
CA LEU A 120 -6.54 20.45 -3.01
C LEU A 120 -5.06 20.81 -3.19
N SER A 121 -4.29 19.93 -3.81
CA SER A 121 -2.87 20.15 -4.04
C SER A 121 -2.38 19.43 -5.29
N ALA A 122 -1.17 19.75 -5.71
CA ALA A 122 -0.53 19.13 -6.86
C ALA A 122 0.99 19.04 -6.66
N GLY A 123 1.62 18.06 -7.32
CA GLY A 123 3.07 17.90 -7.34
C GLY A 123 3.64 16.91 -6.33
N TYR A 124 2.90 16.52 -5.32
CA TYR A 124 3.33 15.46 -4.40
C TYR A 124 3.21 14.09 -5.10
N ARG A 125 4.26 13.30 -5.04
CA ARG A 125 4.28 11.98 -5.67
C ARG A 125 3.93 10.83 -4.72
N ARG A 126 3.88 11.11 -3.41
CA ARG A 126 3.60 10.10 -2.36
C ARG A 126 2.62 10.65 -1.35
N LEU A 127 1.85 9.76 -0.73
CA LEU A 127 0.94 10.15 0.35
C LEU A 127 1.69 10.80 1.52
N ALA A 128 2.86 10.28 1.89
CA ALA A 128 3.67 10.86 2.96
C ALA A 128 4.10 12.30 2.67
N GLU A 129 4.40 12.64 1.42
CA GLU A 129 4.75 14.00 0.99
C GLU A 129 3.53 14.93 1.07
N ALA A 130 2.39 14.48 0.52
CA ALA A 130 1.15 15.25 0.56
C ALA A 130 0.71 15.53 2.01
N PHE A 131 0.71 14.50 2.86
CA PHE A 131 0.38 14.63 4.26
C PHE A 131 1.30 15.62 4.99
N SER A 132 2.62 15.54 4.79
CA SER A 132 3.57 16.49 5.40
C SER A 132 3.32 17.91 4.93
N GLY A 133 3.13 18.12 3.63
CA GLY A 133 2.81 19.45 3.09
C GLY A 133 1.49 20.01 3.60
N TRP A 134 0.47 19.17 3.80
CA TRP A 134 -0.80 19.61 4.38
C TRP A 134 -0.67 19.92 5.86
N ARG A 135 0.07 19.13 6.64
CA ARG A 135 0.32 19.38 8.06
C ARG A 135 1.06 20.69 8.28
N ASP A 136 2.05 20.98 7.43
CA ASP A 136 2.91 22.17 7.56
C ASP A 136 2.24 23.46 7.01
N SER A 137 1.08 23.34 6.35
CA SER A 137 0.27 24.44 5.86
C SER A 137 -0.91 24.71 6.80
N PRO A 138 -0.98 25.88 7.51
CA PRO A 138 -2.08 26.16 8.45
C PRO A 138 -3.48 26.05 7.84
N GLN A 139 -3.62 26.35 6.55
CA GLN A 139 -4.89 26.25 5.84
C GLN A 139 -5.30 24.78 5.64
N HIS A 140 -4.38 23.93 5.19
CA HIS A 140 -4.65 22.52 4.94
C HIS A 140 -4.75 21.72 6.24
N ASP A 141 -3.95 22.09 7.25
CA ASP A 141 -4.00 21.47 8.57
C ASP A 141 -5.37 21.63 9.24
N ARG A 142 -5.98 22.82 9.15
CA ARG A 142 -7.33 23.05 9.65
C ARG A 142 -8.37 22.13 9.04
N VAL A 143 -8.27 21.79 7.74
CA VAL A 143 -9.16 20.86 7.08
C VAL A 143 -9.01 19.46 7.66
N MET A 144 -7.78 18.97 7.82
CA MET A 144 -7.54 17.66 8.44
C MET A 144 -8.00 17.59 9.90
N LYS A 145 -7.98 18.73 10.60
CA LYS A 145 -8.37 18.88 12.01
C LYS A 145 -9.79 19.44 12.19
N ASP A 146 -10.63 19.50 11.17
CA ASP A 146 -12.02 19.94 11.38
C ASP A 146 -12.69 19.04 12.42
N ALA A 147 -13.04 19.61 13.57
CA ALA A 147 -13.62 18.87 14.69
C ALA A 147 -15.00 18.27 14.35
N ARG A 148 -15.72 18.85 13.36
CA ARG A 148 -17.03 18.37 12.92
C ARG A 148 -16.91 17.14 12.01
N ALA A 149 -15.76 16.96 11.35
CA ALA A 149 -15.56 15.92 10.37
C ALA A 149 -15.60 14.53 11.00
N LYS A 150 -16.38 13.64 10.38
CA LYS A 150 -16.52 12.21 10.71
C LYS A 150 -16.22 11.32 9.52
N ARG A 151 -16.36 11.85 8.30
CA ARG A 151 -16.22 11.13 7.04
C ARG A 151 -15.16 11.80 6.17
N MET A 152 -14.55 11.03 5.29
CA MET A 152 -13.59 11.53 4.32
C MET A 152 -13.63 10.79 3.00
N GLY A 153 -13.18 11.47 1.96
CA GLY A 153 -12.80 10.88 0.69
C GLY A 153 -11.47 11.44 0.23
N ILE A 154 -10.64 10.62 -0.40
CA ILE A 154 -9.36 11.04 -0.95
C ILE A 154 -9.13 10.36 -2.28
N ALA A 155 -8.57 11.10 -3.24
CA ALA A 155 -8.19 10.57 -4.53
C ALA A 155 -7.02 11.34 -5.13
N THR A 156 -6.40 10.71 -6.12
CA THR A 156 -5.37 11.31 -6.96
C THR A 156 -5.70 11.14 -8.43
N ALA A 157 -5.21 12.05 -9.25
CA ALA A 157 -5.20 11.92 -10.71
C ALA A 157 -3.81 12.20 -11.25
N TYR A 158 -3.38 11.38 -12.23
CA TYR A 158 -2.11 11.53 -12.90
C TYR A 158 -2.32 12.08 -14.30
N ALA A 159 -1.57 13.14 -14.65
CA ALA A 159 -1.57 13.75 -15.98
C ALA A 159 -0.13 13.82 -16.50
N PRO A 160 0.31 12.87 -17.36
CA PRO A 160 1.64 12.91 -17.95
C PRO A 160 1.80 14.18 -18.80
N GLY A 161 2.95 14.83 -18.69
CA GLY A 161 3.22 16.07 -19.43
C GLY A 161 2.68 17.35 -18.80
N SER A 162 1.84 17.27 -17.74
CA SER A 162 1.46 18.44 -16.97
C SER A 162 2.58 18.88 -16.03
N LYS A 163 2.54 20.15 -15.59
CA LYS A 163 3.55 20.73 -14.70
C LYS A 163 3.71 19.94 -13.41
N TYR A 164 2.60 19.48 -12.83
CA TYR A 164 2.58 18.88 -11.48
C TYR A 164 2.49 17.36 -11.51
N GLN A 165 2.07 16.77 -12.61
CA GLN A 165 1.88 15.35 -12.85
C GLN A 165 0.84 14.66 -11.94
N VAL A 166 0.87 14.84 -10.63
CA VAL A 166 -0.06 14.23 -9.68
C VAL A 166 -0.86 15.31 -8.97
N TYR A 167 -2.19 15.17 -9.04
CA TYR A 167 -3.17 16.09 -8.44
C TYR A 167 -3.92 15.36 -7.32
N TRP A 168 -4.15 16.05 -6.22
CA TRP A 168 -4.69 15.50 -4.98
C TRP A 168 -5.96 16.21 -4.57
N ALA A 169 -6.97 15.45 -4.18
CA ALA A 169 -8.13 15.99 -3.49
C ALA A 169 -8.40 15.14 -2.24
N LEU A 170 -8.40 15.79 -1.08
CA LEU A 170 -8.91 15.27 0.18
C LEU A 170 -10.15 16.08 0.54
N ILE A 171 -11.26 15.40 0.81
CA ILE A 171 -12.51 16.00 1.26
C ILE A 171 -12.84 15.40 2.62
N VAL A 172 -13.23 16.24 3.57
CA VAL A 172 -13.75 15.82 4.87
C VAL A 172 -15.13 16.41 5.10
N ALA A 173 -16.02 15.69 5.80
CA ALA A 173 -17.39 16.14 6.04
C ALA A 173 -17.88 15.70 7.44
N PRO A 174 -18.85 16.42 8.00
CA PRO A 174 -19.54 16.07 9.25
C PRO A 174 -20.20 14.70 9.26
#